data_5a89d1190b385069d5e30e1019bcdf32
#
_entry.id   5a89d1190b385069d5e30e1019bcdf32
#
_cell.length_a   1.000
_cell.length_b   1.000
_cell.length_c   1.000
_cell.angle_alpha   90.00
_cell.angle_beta   90.00
_cell.angle_gamma   90.00
#
_symmetry.space_group_name_H-M   'P 1'
#
loop_
_entity.id
_entity.type
_entity.pdbx_description
1 polymer ?
#
loop_
_entity_poly.entity_id
_entity_poly.type
_entity_poly.pdbx_seq_one_letter_code
_entity_poly.pdbx_strand_id
1 'polypeptide(L)'
;MGESRITPSGIINDAVSMIGKMNDSSFPIDVFPNKIRNIILNMYEYLAFPIDYTACSMMTAISTCIGNTHILHFKTGWDIKCILYMALVGRPGANKSHPLKTAFEPLFRFDIRSRRKYIMKSTESMNQ
;
A
#
# COMPACT_ATOMS: atom_id res chain seq x y z
N MET A 1 -20.50 40.69 -3.27
CA MET A 1 -20.17 39.38 -2.71
C MET A 1 -21.03 38.34 -3.42
N GLY A 2 -20.51 37.68 -4.45
CA GLY A 2 -21.26 36.70 -5.25
C GLY A 2 -21.12 35.33 -4.62
N GLU A 3 -22.24 34.80 -4.09
CA GLU A 3 -22.32 33.40 -3.71
C GLU A 3 -22.12 32.54 -4.96
N SER A 4 -21.01 31.83 -5.00
CA SER A 4 -20.76 30.78 -5.98
C SER A 4 -21.78 29.67 -5.73
N ARG A 5 -22.88 29.67 -6.46
CA ARG A 5 -23.84 28.56 -6.46
C ARG A 5 -23.15 27.31 -6.98
N ILE A 6 -22.83 26.40 -6.07
CA ILE A 6 -22.35 25.08 -6.40
C ILE A 6 -23.47 24.32 -7.10
N THR A 7 -23.37 24.17 -8.42
CA THR A 7 -24.34 23.40 -9.20
C THR A 7 -23.91 21.95 -9.29
N PRO A 8 -24.85 20.98 -9.28
CA PRO A 8 -24.50 19.56 -9.42
C PRO A 8 -23.67 19.25 -10.68
N SER A 9 -23.97 19.95 -11.78
CA SER A 9 -23.18 19.85 -13.03
C SER A 9 -21.74 20.38 -12.89
N GLY A 10 -21.54 21.44 -12.10
CA GLY A 10 -20.21 21.97 -11.81
C GLY A 10 -19.35 20.96 -11.04
N ILE A 11 -19.93 20.33 -10.01
CA ILE A 11 -19.24 19.30 -9.22
C ILE A 11 -18.86 18.09 -10.10
N ILE A 12 -19.76 17.66 -10.98
CA ILE A 12 -19.49 16.53 -11.89
C ILE A 12 -18.37 16.89 -12.87
N ASN A 13 -18.42 18.09 -13.47
CA ASN A 13 -17.38 18.55 -14.40
C ASN A 13 -16.01 18.69 -13.73
N ASP A 14 -15.96 19.21 -12.50
CA ASP A 14 -14.72 19.29 -11.72
C ASP A 14 -14.19 17.90 -11.38
N ALA A 15 -15.05 16.98 -10.97
CA ALA A 15 -14.67 15.60 -10.72
C ALA A 15 -14.13 14.91 -11.99
N VAL A 16 -14.77 15.09 -13.13
CA VAL A 16 -14.32 14.54 -14.43
C VAL A 16 -12.97 15.15 -14.85
N SER A 17 -12.79 16.47 -14.66
CA SER A 17 -11.51 17.13 -14.95
C SER A 17 -10.39 16.67 -14.03
N MET A 18 -10.68 16.41 -12.76
CA MET A 18 -9.72 15.83 -11.82
C MET A 18 -9.33 14.41 -12.21
N ILE A 19 -10.30 13.57 -12.62
CA ILE A 19 -10.03 12.22 -13.11
C ILE A 19 -9.16 12.24 -14.37
N GLY A 20 -9.40 13.18 -15.29
CA GLY A 20 -8.56 13.39 -16.49
C GLY A 20 -7.11 13.75 -16.13
N LYS A 21 -6.91 14.60 -15.13
CA LYS A 21 -5.56 14.95 -14.63
C LYS A 21 -4.89 13.82 -13.86
N MET A 22 -5.66 12.97 -13.17
CA MET A 22 -5.13 11.80 -12.46
C MET A 22 -4.67 10.68 -13.41
N ASN A 23 -5.20 10.62 -14.63
CA ASN A 23 -4.77 9.63 -15.62
C ASN A 23 -3.34 9.87 -16.16
N ASP A 24 -2.79 11.05 -15.97
CA ASP A 24 -1.44 11.43 -16.44
C ASP A 24 -0.37 11.31 -15.33
N SER A 25 -0.75 11.07 -14.07
CA SER A 25 0.20 10.94 -12.96
C SER A 25 0.38 9.47 -12.55
N SER A 26 1.35 8.81 -13.18
CA SER A 26 1.82 7.51 -12.71
C SER A 26 2.54 7.64 -11.36
N PHE A 27 2.47 6.60 -10.55
CA PHE A 27 3.16 6.56 -9.25
C PHE A 27 4.68 6.80 -9.43
N PRO A 28 5.29 7.72 -8.66
CA PRO A 28 6.71 8.03 -8.77
C PRO A 28 7.58 6.90 -8.19
N ILE A 29 7.79 5.84 -8.97
CA ILE A 29 8.55 4.65 -8.52
C ILE A 29 10.02 4.94 -8.19
N ASP A 30 10.54 6.08 -8.62
CA ASP A 30 11.91 6.52 -8.35
C ASP A 30 12.16 6.85 -6.87
N VAL A 31 11.11 7.01 -6.06
CA VAL A 31 11.23 7.18 -4.60
C VAL A 31 11.66 5.89 -3.90
N PHE A 32 11.50 4.73 -4.55
CA PHE A 32 11.92 3.47 -3.97
C PHE A 32 13.41 3.19 -4.17
N PRO A 33 14.04 2.48 -3.23
CA PRO A 33 15.37 1.93 -3.46
C PRO A 33 15.40 1.03 -4.71
N ASN A 34 16.52 1.02 -5.43
CA ASN A 34 16.67 0.31 -6.70
C ASN A 34 16.17 -1.14 -6.69
N LYS A 35 16.38 -1.87 -5.59
CA LYS A 35 15.92 -3.27 -5.47
C LYS A 35 14.39 -3.37 -5.54
N ILE A 36 13.68 -2.50 -4.82
CA ILE A 36 12.20 -2.50 -4.80
C ILE A 36 11.66 -2.01 -6.14
N ARG A 37 12.25 -0.95 -6.69
CA ARG A 37 11.91 -0.44 -8.02
C ARG A 37 12.00 -1.53 -9.09
N ASN A 38 13.10 -2.28 -9.12
CA ASN A 38 13.28 -3.37 -10.07
C ASN A 38 12.24 -4.48 -9.90
N ILE A 39 11.87 -4.81 -8.66
CA ILE A 39 10.80 -5.77 -8.40
C ILE A 39 9.46 -5.27 -9.00
N ILE A 40 9.11 -4.01 -8.78
CA ILE A 40 7.86 -3.42 -9.31
C ILE A 40 7.87 -3.45 -10.84
N LEU A 41 8.98 -3.08 -11.48
CA LEU A 41 9.12 -3.11 -12.94
C LEU A 41 9.04 -4.53 -13.51
N ASN A 42 9.70 -5.49 -12.88
CA ASN A 42 9.62 -6.89 -13.28
C ASN A 42 8.19 -7.44 -13.14
N MET A 43 7.47 -7.09 -12.07
CA MET A 43 6.07 -7.48 -11.91
C MET A 43 5.17 -6.86 -12.98
N TYR A 44 5.45 -5.64 -13.41
CA TYR A 44 4.75 -5.01 -14.51
C TYR A 44 5.03 -5.73 -15.84
N GLU A 45 6.30 -6.01 -16.13
CA GLU A 45 6.74 -6.60 -17.40
C GLU A 45 6.30 -8.06 -17.55
N TYR A 46 6.49 -8.89 -16.52
CA TYR A 46 6.25 -10.34 -16.61
C TYR A 46 4.87 -10.78 -16.16
N LEU A 47 4.21 -10.04 -15.27
CA LEU A 47 2.93 -10.40 -14.68
C LEU A 47 1.79 -9.45 -15.10
N ALA A 48 2.09 -8.41 -15.86
CA ALA A 48 1.15 -7.36 -16.24
C ALA A 48 0.43 -6.72 -15.04
N PHE A 49 1.14 -6.58 -13.90
CA PHE A 49 0.61 -5.90 -12.74
C PHE A 49 0.70 -4.39 -12.92
N PRO A 50 -0.38 -3.64 -12.73
CA PRO A 50 -0.32 -2.18 -12.80
C PRO A 50 0.68 -1.61 -11.79
N ILE A 51 1.55 -0.71 -12.25
CA ILE A 51 2.64 -0.13 -11.46
C ILE A 51 2.09 0.52 -10.19
N ASP A 52 1.03 1.33 -10.32
CA ASP A 52 0.44 2.07 -9.19
C ASP A 52 -0.06 1.13 -8.08
N TYR A 53 -0.78 0.06 -8.45
CA TYR A 53 -1.29 -0.90 -7.48
C TYR A 53 -0.16 -1.71 -6.83
N THR A 54 0.88 -2.04 -7.59
CA THR A 54 2.04 -2.76 -7.08
C THR A 54 2.85 -1.88 -6.13
N ALA A 55 3.12 -0.64 -6.51
CA ALA A 55 3.85 0.33 -5.69
C ALA A 55 3.13 0.62 -4.37
N CYS A 56 1.84 0.91 -4.42
CA CYS A 56 1.01 1.14 -3.23
C CYS A 56 0.97 -0.10 -2.31
N SER A 57 0.83 -1.29 -2.88
CA SER A 57 0.84 -2.55 -2.12
C SER A 57 2.17 -2.79 -1.44
N MET A 58 3.29 -2.54 -2.13
CA MET A 58 4.64 -2.66 -1.56
C MET A 58 4.88 -1.66 -0.43
N MET A 59 4.46 -0.39 -0.60
CA MET A 59 4.56 0.61 0.47
C MET A 59 3.78 0.19 1.72
N THR A 60 2.57 -0.30 1.55
CA THR A 60 1.74 -0.75 2.67
C THR A 60 2.35 -1.98 3.36
N ALA A 61 2.88 -2.93 2.61
CA ALA A 61 3.57 -4.09 3.16
C ALA A 61 4.82 -3.68 3.96
N ILE A 62 5.63 -2.74 3.44
CA ILE A 62 6.81 -2.19 4.14
C ILE A 62 6.39 -1.46 5.42
N SER A 63 5.35 -0.62 5.35
CA SER A 63 4.80 0.07 6.51
C SER A 63 4.37 -0.92 7.60
N THR A 64 3.71 -2.02 7.22
CA THR A 64 3.31 -3.10 8.12
C THR A 64 4.52 -3.79 8.77
N CYS A 65 5.60 -4.02 8.00
CA CYS A 65 6.85 -4.60 8.53
C CYS A 65 7.54 -3.68 9.54
N ILE A 66 7.56 -2.38 9.28
CA ILE A 66 8.15 -1.38 10.19
C ILE A 66 7.31 -1.31 11.48
N GLY A 67 5.99 -1.25 11.36
CA GLY A 67 5.07 -1.22 12.50
C GLY A 67 5.46 -0.16 13.52
N ASN A 68 5.65 -0.59 14.77
CA ASN A 68 6.05 0.27 15.89
C ASN A 68 7.56 0.20 16.21
N THR A 69 8.37 -0.46 15.39
CA THR A 69 9.80 -0.65 15.67
C THR A 69 10.62 0.62 15.44
N HIS A 70 10.15 1.52 14.60
CA HIS A 70 10.81 2.77 14.26
C HIS A 70 9.85 3.94 14.39
N ILE A 71 10.37 5.04 14.89
CA ILE A 71 9.68 6.32 15.03
C ILE A 71 10.54 7.38 14.35
N LEU A 72 9.92 8.20 13.51
CA LEU A 72 10.58 9.33 12.89
C LEU A 72 10.39 10.55 13.80
N HIS A 73 11.47 11.05 14.38
CA HIS A 73 11.50 12.34 15.08
C HIS A 73 11.66 13.46 14.06
N PHE A 74 10.58 14.14 13.75
CA PHE A 74 10.60 15.24 12.79
C PHE A 74 11.00 16.57 13.46
N LYS A 75 10.49 16.79 14.66
CA LYS A 75 10.73 18.00 15.46
C LYS A 75 10.52 17.67 16.93
N THR A 76 11.09 18.49 17.83
CA THR A 76 10.89 18.33 19.27
C THR A 76 9.40 18.21 19.63
N GLY A 77 9.02 17.07 20.18
CA GLY A 77 7.63 16.75 20.51
C GLY A 77 6.75 16.29 19.34
N TRP A 78 7.32 16.05 18.16
CA TRP A 78 6.57 15.55 17.01
C TRP A 78 7.17 14.24 16.47
N ASP A 79 6.60 13.15 16.95
CA ASP A 79 6.98 11.80 16.59
C ASP A 79 5.97 11.21 15.62
N ILE A 80 6.45 10.69 14.49
CA ILE A 80 5.63 10.09 13.44
C ILE A 80 5.94 8.60 13.37
N LYS A 81 4.89 7.76 13.46
CA LYS A 81 4.99 6.32 13.22
C LYS A 81 4.75 6.02 11.75
N CYS A 82 5.38 4.95 11.25
CA CYS A 82 5.18 4.49 9.88
C CYS A 82 3.83 3.74 9.74
N ILE A 83 2.72 4.46 9.91
CA ILE A 83 1.38 3.89 9.74
C ILE A 83 0.79 4.42 8.44
N LEU A 84 0.50 3.52 7.51
CA LEU A 84 0.00 3.87 6.19
C LEU A 84 -1.34 3.18 5.93
N TYR A 85 -2.36 3.97 5.64
CA TYR A 85 -3.66 3.49 5.18
C TYR A 85 -3.80 3.81 3.69
N MET A 86 -4.07 2.79 2.88
CA MET A 86 -4.25 2.95 1.44
C MET A 86 -5.54 2.29 0.96
N ALA A 87 -6.19 2.92 -0.01
CA ALA A 87 -7.32 2.38 -0.73
C ALA A 87 -6.98 2.27 -2.22
N LEU A 88 -7.07 1.07 -2.77
CA LEU A 88 -6.88 0.81 -4.19
C LEU A 88 -8.24 0.88 -4.91
N VAL A 89 -8.46 1.96 -5.64
CA VAL A 89 -9.69 2.19 -6.40
C VAL A 89 -9.44 1.93 -7.88
N GLY A 90 -10.34 1.22 -8.53
CA GLY A 90 -10.24 0.94 -9.97
C GLY A 90 -11.43 0.15 -10.48
N ARG A 91 -11.57 0.06 -11.80
CA ARG A 91 -12.66 -0.66 -12.46
C ARG A 91 -12.63 -2.16 -12.11
N PRO A 92 -13.74 -2.89 -12.18
CA PRO A 92 -13.74 -4.35 -12.14
C PRO A 92 -12.77 -4.91 -13.20
N GLY A 93 -11.99 -5.94 -12.83
CA GLY A 93 -10.99 -6.52 -13.74
C GLY A 93 -9.65 -5.77 -13.83
N ALA A 94 -9.45 -4.64 -13.15
CA ALA A 94 -8.21 -3.85 -13.18
C ALA A 94 -7.01 -4.50 -12.45
N ASN A 95 -7.06 -5.79 -12.15
CA ASN A 95 -5.98 -6.57 -11.53
C ASN A 95 -5.43 -5.96 -10.21
N LYS A 96 -6.31 -5.47 -9.34
CA LYS A 96 -5.94 -4.83 -8.06
C LYS A 96 -5.47 -5.83 -7.00
N SER A 97 -6.09 -7.00 -6.97
CA SER A 97 -5.93 -7.97 -5.87
C SER A 97 -4.65 -8.78 -5.96
N HIS A 98 -4.14 -9.05 -7.16
CA HIS A 98 -2.91 -9.84 -7.35
C HIS A 98 -1.67 -9.12 -6.84
N PRO A 99 -1.42 -7.83 -7.17
CA PRO A 99 -0.31 -7.08 -6.60
C PRO A 99 -0.35 -7.03 -5.08
N LEU A 100 -1.54 -6.77 -4.51
CA LEU A 100 -1.74 -6.73 -3.07
C LEU A 100 -1.38 -8.08 -2.41
N LYS A 101 -1.94 -9.18 -2.93
CA LYS A 101 -1.66 -10.53 -2.43
C LYS A 101 -0.18 -10.85 -2.50
N THR A 102 0.48 -10.54 -3.62
CA THR A 102 1.90 -10.82 -3.84
C THR A 102 2.79 -10.02 -2.88
N ALA A 103 2.48 -8.75 -2.64
CA ALA A 103 3.24 -7.91 -1.70
C ALA A 103 3.12 -8.38 -0.25
N PHE A 104 1.97 -8.91 0.16
CA PHE A 104 1.71 -9.38 1.53
C PHE A 104 2.02 -10.86 1.75
N GLU A 105 2.23 -11.65 0.72
CA GLU A 105 2.50 -13.09 0.86
C GLU A 105 3.69 -13.42 1.79
N PRO A 106 4.83 -12.73 1.73
CA PRO A 106 5.93 -12.98 2.66
C PRO A 106 5.55 -12.77 4.13
N LEU A 107 4.73 -11.76 4.43
CA LEU A 107 4.25 -11.47 5.78
C LEU A 107 3.32 -12.58 6.29
N PHE A 108 2.38 -13.02 5.47
CA PHE A 108 1.49 -14.13 5.82
C PHE A 108 2.27 -15.43 6.07
N ARG A 109 3.26 -15.74 5.26
CA ARG A 109 4.13 -16.90 5.47
C ARG A 109 4.90 -16.80 6.78
N PHE A 110 5.40 -15.61 7.13
CA PHE A 110 6.10 -15.36 8.39
C PHE A 110 5.15 -15.53 9.59
N ASP A 111 3.95 -14.97 9.53
CA ASP A 111 2.94 -15.07 10.59
C ASP A 111 2.54 -16.53 10.84
N ILE A 112 2.24 -17.30 9.81
CA ILE A 112 1.90 -18.73 9.91
C ILE A 112 3.05 -19.51 10.58
N ARG A 113 4.30 -19.22 10.19
CA ARG A 113 5.48 -19.89 10.78
C ARG A 113 5.65 -19.55 12.27
N SER A 114 5.47 -18.29 12.62
CA SER A 114 5.58 -17.81 13.99
C SER A 114 4.48 -18.38 14.87
N ARG A 115 3.25 -18.41 14.37
CA ARG A 115 2.09 -19.01 15.06
C ARG A 115 2.29 -20.50 15.32
N ARG A 116 2.78 -21.26 14.34
CA ARG A 116 3.09 -22.68 14.52
C ARG A 116 4.12 -22.91 15.65
N LYS A 117 5.22 -22.12 15.65
CA LYS A 117 6.22 -22.21 16.72
C LYS A 117 5.64 -21.91 18.09
N TYR A 118 4.76 -20.91 18.19
CA TYR A 118 4.11 -20.55 19.44
C TYR A 118 3.21 -21.68 19.96
N ILE A 119 2.38 -22.27 19.10
CA ILE A 119 1.48 -23.38 19.45
C ILE A 119 2.30 -24.58 19.93
N MET A 120 3.35 -24.99 19.22
CA MET A 120 4.22 -26.10 19.64
C MET A 120 4.82 -25.88 21.02
N LYS A 121 5.37 -24.68 21.27
CA LYS A 121 5.96 -24.33 22.57
C LYS A 121 4.92 -24.31 23.70
N SER A 122 3.71 -23.81 23.42
CA SER A 122 2.61 -23.80 24.40
C SER A 122 2.14 -25.22 24.76
N THR A 123 2.08 -26.13 23.77
CA THR A 123 1.70 -27.54 24.00
C THR A 123 2.74 -28.28 24.80
N GLU A 124 4.03 -28.03 24.56
CA GLU A 124 5.12 -28.60 25.35
C GLU A 124 5.06 -28.17 26.82
N SER A 125 4.76 -26.89 27.07
CA SER A 125 4.60 -26.37 28.45
C SER A 125 3.40 -26.92 29.20
N MET A 126 2.34 -27.35 28.52
CA MET A 126 1.14 -27.93 29.16
C MET A 126 1.32 -29.44 29.50
N ASN A 127 2.29 -30.09 28.88
CA ASN A 127 2.57 -31.52 29.10
C ASN A 127 3.66 -31.79 30.14
N GLN A 128 4.19 -30.73 30.76
CA GLN A 128 5.12 -30.79 31.92
C GLN A 128 4.40 -30.48 33.22
#